data_6e79b1a469769635c988cb9f3ac3af37
#
_entry.id   6e79b1a469769635c988cb9f3ac3af37
#
_cell.length_a   1.000
_cell.length_b   1.000
_cell.length_c   1.000
_cell.angle_alpha   90.00
_cell.angle_beta   90.00
_cell.angle_gamma   90.00
#
_symmetry.space_group_name_H-M   'P 1'
#
loop_
_entity.id
_entity.type
_entity.pdbx_description
1 polymer ?
#
loop_
_entity_poly.entity_id
_entity_poly.type
_entity_poly.pdbx_seq_one_letter_code
_entity_poly.pdbx_strand_id
1 'polypeptide(L)'
;MVKLECMSVVLLLMILVTLVMLGFTFRSIFSSGRYLQFMGYEVNYVRNFTDVDDKIIARASQLGEDPISLSRRFCEEFHRDMGFLHCLPPTVEPRVSDHMPQIIDMIKQILDNGRAYRVEGDVYFSVDEFPEYGRLSGRKLEDNRAGERVAVDSRKKNPADFALWKSAKEGEVSWDSPWGAGRPGWHIECSAMSAAYLGYSFDIHGGGMDLIFPHHENEIAQSCAACDKSNISYWIHNGFVTIDSQKMSKSLGNFFTIRQVIELYHPLALRLFLIGTHYRSPINYSDVQLESASDRAYYIYQTLQDCVEVSGHLDNSSQKENIPAEIIDCLKSFNDVFLTSMSEDLHSPVVLSAISDPLKTANDLLHTHKGKKQGARIQSLAAIEKTIRNVLDILGLMPPSYHEVLQQLREKALKRAKLTEDQVVEKIQERNTARKNREYERSDAIRQDLAALGIALMDSPEGTVWRPAVPLAMQEQYASES
;
A
#
# COMPACT_ATOMS: atom_id res chain seq x y z
N MET A 1 -16.82 -12.72 -18.64
CA MET A 1 -15.93 -12.11 -17.63
C MET A 1 -15.08 -13.23 -17.07
N VAL A 2 -13.77 -13.13 -17.08
CA VAL A 2 -12.89 -14.16 -16.52
C VAL A 2 -12.75 -13.85 -15.02
N LYS A 3 -13.02 -14.85 -14.18
CA LYS A 3 -12.90 -14.72 -12.72
C LYS A 3 -11.45 -14.97 -12.33
N LEU A 4 -10.89 -14.09 -11.51
CA LEU A 4 -9.57 -14.25 -10.89
C LEU A 4 -9.74 -14.43 -9.39
N GLU A 5 -9.09 -15.44 -8.86
CA GLU A 5 -9.12 -15.78 -7.44
C GLU A 5 -7.79 -15.43 -6.78
N CYS A 6 -7.83 -14.52 -5.81
CA CYS A 6 -6.65 -13.96 -5.17
C CYS A 6 -6.74 -14.10 -3.65
N MET A 7 -5.63 -14.46 -3.02
CA MET A 7 -5.50 -14.46 -1.57
C MET A 7 -4.36 -13.55 -1.11
N SER A 8 -4.56 -12.88 0.02
CA SER A 8 -3.48 -12.25 0.77
C SER A 8 -3.57 -12.57 2.25
N VAL A 9 -2.41 -12.74 2.85
CA VAL A 9 -2.25 -13.00 4.28
C VAL A 9 -2.03 -11.68 5.02
N VAL A 10 -2.88 -11.40 6.00
CA VAL A 10 -2.66 -10.33 6.97
C VAL A 10 -2.48 -10.94 8.34
N LEU A 11 -1.24 -10.94 8.80
CA LEU A 11 -0.95 -11.25 10.19
C LEU A 11 -1.37 -10.05 11.04
N LEU A 12 -2.44 -10.18 11.82
CA LEU A 12 -2.86 -9.16 12.79
C LEU A 12 -1.92 -9.18 13.99
N LEU A 13 -0.65 -8.89 13.75
CA LEU A 13 0.35 -8.70 14.79
C LEU A 13 0.16 -7.34 15.43
N MET A 14 -0.86 -7.30 16.24
CA MET A 14 -1.05 -6.44 17.41
C MET A 14 -0.50 -5.02 17.36
N ILE A 15 -1.39 -4.12 17.73
CA ILE A 15 -1.09 -2.80 18.25
C ILE A 15 -0.65 -1.81 17.19
N LEU A 16 -1.61 -1.20 16.49
CA LEU A 16 -1.44 -0.15 15.51
C LEU A 16 -0.98 -0.65 14.13
N VAL A 17 -1.81 -0.37 13.15
CA VAL A 17 -1.45 -0.59 11.75
C VAL A 17 -0.26 0.30 11.43
N THR A 18 0.90 -0.31 11.28
CA THR A 18 2.16 0.39 11.01
C THR A 18 2.37 0.54 9.50
N LEU A 19 3.17 1.51 9.09
CA LEU A 19 3.64 1.64 7.70
C LEU A 19 4.25 0.35 7.15
N VAL A 20 4.81 -0.51 8.01
CA VAL A 20 5.32 -1.84 7.64
C VAL A 20 4.20 -2.70 7.06
N MET A 21 3.04 -2.77 7.74
CA MET A 21 1.90 -3.56 7.25
C MET A 21 1.30 -2.96 5.97
N LEU A 22 1.35 -1.64 5.81
CA LEU A 22 1.01 -0.97 4.56
C LEU A 22 1.89 -1.42 3.40
N GLY A 23 3.18 -1.50 3.63
CA GLY A 23 4.11 -2.02 2.63
C GLY A 23 3.68 -3.41 2.16
N PHE A 24 3.26 -4.28 3.07
CA PHE A 24 2.87 -5.65 2.78
C PHE A 24 1.57 -5.79 2.00
N THR A 25 0.54 -5.04 2.38
CA THR A 25 -0.81 -5.26 1.83
C THR A 25 -1.12 -4.32 0.66
N PHE A 26 -0.50 -3.14 0.65
CA PHE A 26 -0.91 -2.03 -0.18
C PHE A 26 -0.34 -2.06 -1.60
N ARG A 27 0.95 -2.41 -1.74
CA ARG A 27 1.66 -2.18 -3.00
C ARG A 27 1.30 -3.16 -4.11
N SER A 28 1.11 -4.43 -3.77
CA SER A 28 0.86 -5.47 -4.77
C SER A 28 -0.62 -5.73 -5.02
N ILE A 29 -1.44 -5.86 -3.97
CA ILE A 29 -2.81 -6.38 -4.12
C ILE A 29 -3.82 -5.27 -4.41
N PHE A 30 -3.67 -4.07 -3.80
CA PHE A 30 -4.66 -3.01 -3.99
C PHE A 30 -4.54 -2.26 -5.32
N SER A 31 -3.33 -2.09 -5.85
CA SER A 31 -3.17 -1.54 -7.20
C SER A 31 -3.52 -2.57 -8.27
N SER A 32 -3.20 -3.85 -8.05
CA SER A 32 -3.54 -4.92 -8.99
C SER A 32 -5.04 -5.18 -9.05
N GLY A 33 -5.76 -5.19 -7.93
CA GLY A 33 -7.22 -5.42 -7.92
C GLY A 33 -7.98 -4.43 -8.79
N ARG A 34 -7.71 -3.12 -8.67
CA ARG A 34 -8.32 -2.10 -9.53
C ARG A 34 -7.91 -2.24 -11.00
N TYR A 35 -6.64 -2.54 -11.25
CA TYR A 35 -6.14 -2.75 -12.61
C TYR A 35 -6.74 -4.01 -13.25
N LEU A 36 -6.83 -5.11 -12.52
CA LEU A 36 -7.47 -6.34 -13.01
C LEU A 36 -8.97 -6.13 -13.32
N GLN A 37 -9.68 -5.39 -12.46
CA GLN A 37 -11.07 -5.00 -12.73
C GLN A 37 -11.17 -4.11 -13.97
N PHE A 38 -10.26 -3.16 -14.15
CA PHE A 38 -10.19 -2.34 -15.36
C PHE A 38 -9.93 -3.18 -16.62
N MET A 39 -9.12 -4.24 -16.53
CA MET A 39 -8.88 -5.21 -17.60
C MET A 39 -10.09 -6.15 -17.86
N GLY A 40 -11.17 -6.00 -17.11
CA GLY A 40 -12.41 -6.76 -17.30
C GLY A 40 -12.45 -8.09 -16.53
N TYR A 41 -11.55 -8.34 -15.60
CA TYR A 41 -11.62 -9.51 -14.72
C TYR A 41 -12.62 -9.29 -13.58
N GLU A 42 -13.32 -10.35 -13.20
CA GLU A 42 -14.04 -10.44 -11.94
C GLU A 42 -13.07 -10.92 -10.86
N VAL A 43 -12.72 -10.05 -9.89
CA VAL A 43 -11.71 -10.35 -8.88
C VAL A 43 -12.40 -10.84 -7.60
N ASN A 44 -12.19 -12.10 -7.24
CA ASN A 44 -12.56 -12.67 -5.95
C ASN A 44 -11.35 -12.57 -5.02
N TYR A 45 -11.33 -11.52 -4.18
CA TYR A 45 -10.22 -11.22 -3.30
C TYR A 45 -10.52 -11.67 -1.87
N VAL A 46 -9.76 -12.63 -1.38
CA VAL A 46 -9.81 -13.13 -0.01
C VAL A 46 -8.63 -12.59 0.77
N ARG A 47 -8.90 -12.02 1.95
CA ARG A 47 -7.87 -11.53 2.87
C ARG A 47 -8.13 -12.10 4.26
N ASN A 48 -7.28 -12.96 4.75
CA ASN A 48 -7.47 -13.56 6.06
C ASN A 48 -6.91 -12.70 7.20
N PHE A 49 -7.49 -12.85 8.38
CA PHE A 49 -6.93 -12.38 9.63
C PHE A 49 -6.52 -13.53 10.54
N THR A 50 -5.26 -13.51 10.97
CA THR A 50 -4.82 -14.29 12.13
C THR A 50 -5.22 -13.50 13.39
N ASP A 51 -6.33 -13.86 13.98
CA ASP A 51 -6.92 -13.21 15.17
C ASP A 51 -6.59 -13.95 16.49
N VAL A 52 -5.84 -15.03 16.39
CA VAL A 52 -5.33 -15.82 17.53
C VAL A 52 -3.90 -16.26 17.23
N ASP A 53 -2.94 -15.79 18.02
CA ASP A 53 -1.55 -16.28 18.02
C ASP A 53 -0.87 -16.05 19.38
N ASP A 54 0.34 -16.59 19.58
CA ASP A 54 1.10 -16.45 20.81
C ASP A 54 1.27 -14.99 21.29
N LYS A 55 1.48 -14.06 20.34
CA LYS A 55 1.71 -12.64 20.64
C LYS A 55 0.42 -11.93 21.01
N ILE A 56 -0.69 -12.29 20.37
CA ILE A 56 -2.03 -11.78 20.70
C ILE A 56 -2.40 -12.20 22.10
N ILE A 57 -2.26 -13.48 22.41
CA ILE A 57 -2.55 -14.05 23.74
C ILE A 57 -1.70 -13.36 24.82
N ALA A 58 -0.39 -13.26 24.61
CA ALA A 58 0.52 -12.59 25.55
C ALA A 58 0.14 -11.12 25.79
N ARG A 59 -0.25 -10.41 24.71
CA ARG A 59 -0.63 -9.01 24.84
C ARG A 59 -1.99 -8.85 25.53
N ALA A 60 -2.96 -9.66 25.19
CA ALA A 60 -4.25 -9.66 25.86
C ALA A 60 -4.11 -9.92 27.36
N SER A 61 -3.26 -10.89 27.74
CA SER A 61 -2.92 -11.14 29.15
C SER A 61 -2.29 -9.92 29.84
N GLN A 62 -1.38 -9.21 29.18
CA GLN A 62 -0.78 -7.97 29.73
C GLN A 62 -1.81 -6.85 29.94
N LEU A 63 -2.84 -6.79 29.09
CA LEU A 63 -3.90 -5.77 29.14
C LEU A 63 -5.07 -6.19 30.04
N GLY A 64 -5.14 -7.45 30.47
CA GLY A 64 -6.30 -8.00 31.17
C GLY A 64 -7.56 -8.09 30.29
N GLU A 65 -7.38 -8.25 28.96
CA GLU A 65 -8.45 -8.32 27.97
C GLU A 65 -8.58 -9.73 27.39
N ASP A 66 -9.74 -10.05 26.85
CA ASP A 66 -9.95 -11.27 26.06
C ASP A 66 -9.22 -11.15 24.70
N PRO A 67 -8.43 -12.16 24.27
CA PRO A 67 -7.66 -12.12 23.03
C PRO A 67 -8.51 -11.88 21.77
N ILE A 68 -9.69 -12.50 21.69
CA ILE A 68 -10.59 -12.33 20.54
C ILE A 68 -11.16 -10.91 20.48
N SER A 69 -11.56 -10.35 21.62
CA SER A 69 -12.05 -8.99 21.72
C SER A 69 -10.98 -7.96 21.34
N LEU A 70 -9.74 -8.20 21.81
CA LEU A 70 -8.58 -7.40 21.44
C LEU A 70 -8.35 -7.42 19.93
N SER A 71 -8.35 -8.58 19.32
CA SER A 71 -8.16 -8.74 17.87
C SER A 71 -9.24 -8.07 17.06
N ARG A 72 -10.52 -8.21 17.44
CA ARG A 72 -11.66 -7.56 16.75
C ARG A 72 -11.49 -6.05 16.72
N ARG A 73 -11.10 -5.43 17.85
CA ARG A 73 -10.83 -4.01 17.93
C ARG A 73 -9.74 -3.59 16.93
N PHE A 74 -8.64 -4.34 16.83
CA PHE A 74 -7.58 -4.03 15.88
C PHE A 74 -7.94 -4.31 14.41
N CYS A 75 -8.82 -5.26 14.13
CA CYS A 75 -9.39 -5.43 12.79
C CYS A 75 -10.16 -4.16 12.36
N GLU A 76 -10.99 -3.60 13.23
CA GLU A 76 -11.71 -2.36 12.94
C GLU A 76 -10.77 -1.17 12.71
N GLU A 77 -9.71 -1.06 13.52
CA GLU A 77 -8.67 -0.05 13.34
C GLU A 77 -7.96 -0.20 11.99
N PHE A 78 -7.63 -1.42 11.60
CA PHE A 78 -7.06 -1.73 10.29
C PHE A 78 -8.00 -1.33 9.14
N HIS A 79 -9.30 -1.65 9.24
CA HIS A 79 -10.28 -1.26 8.22
C HIS A 79 -10.36 0.26 8.05
N ARG A 80 -10.36 1.01 9.15
CA ARG A 80 -10.36 2.48 9.10
C ARG A 80 -9.10 3.02 8.40
N ASP A 81 -7.94 2.48 8.76
CA ASP A 81 -6.67 2.91 8.19
C ASP A 81 -6.57 2.58 6.70
N MET A 82 -7.07 1.40 6.28
CA MET A 82 -7.16 1.04 4.86
C MET A 82 -8.16 1.92 4.10
N GLY A 83 -9.27 2.27 4.75
CA GLY A 83 -10.26 3.21 4.20
C GLY A 83 -9.66 4.59 3.92
N PHE A 84 -8.87 5.15 4.84
CA PHE A 84 -8.16 6.43 4.62
C PHE A 84 -7.25 6.41 3.40
N LEU A 85 -6.70 5.25 3.07
CA LEU A 85 -5.80 5.07 1.94
C LEU A 85 -6.52 4.66 0.65
N HIS A 86 -7.85 4.74 0.62
CA HIS A 86 -8.67 4.36 -0.53
C HIS A 86 -8.43 2.91 -1.02
N CYS A 87 -8.12 1.99 -0.08
CA CYS A 87 -7.99 0.58 -0.38
C CYS A 87 -9.35 -0.05 -0.63
N LEU A 88 -9.48 -0.88 -1.66
CA LEU A 88 -10.69 -1.66 -1.88
C LEU A 88 -10.84 -2.71 -0.77
N PRO A 89 -12.04 -2.93 -0.25
CA PRO A 89 -12.28 -4.02 0.67
C PRO A 89 -12.10 -5.38 -0.04
N PRO A 90 -11.75 -6.44 0.69
CA PRO A 90 -11.78 -7.79 0.15
C PRO A 90 -13.22 -8.25 -0.10
N THR A 91 -13.40 -9.25 -0.97
CA THR A 91 -14.68 -9.94 -1.19
C THR A 91 -15.10 -10.71 0.06
N VAL A 92 -14.11 -11.37 0.68
CA VAL A 92 -14.29 -12.13 1.93
C VAL A 92 -13.07 -11.92 2.83
N GLU A 93 -13.34 -11.85 4.15
CA GLU A 93 -12.29 -11.64 5.15
C GLU A 93 -12.40 -12.66 6.30
N PRO A 94 -11.95 -13.91 6.07
CA PRO A 94 -12.04 -14.98 7.07
C PRO A 94 -11.10 -14.75 8.25
N ARG A 95 -11.54 -15.20 9.43
CA ARG A 95 -10.77 -15.18 10.68
C ARG A 95 -10.47 -16.59 11.14
N VAL A 96 -9.32 -16.79 11.74
CA VAL A 96 -8.88 -18.09 12.24
C VAL A 96 -9.86 -18.66 13.26
N SER A 97 -10.31 -17.81 14.22
CA SER A 97 -11.25 -18.23 15.27
C SER A 97 -12.58 -18.79 14.74
N ASP A 98 -13.00 -18.37 13.54
CA ASP A 98 -14.26 -18.78 12.91
C ASP A 98 -14.08 -20.01 11.99
N HIS A 99 -12.82 -20.49 11.79
CA HIS A 99 -12.49 -21.53 10.80
C HIS A 99 -11.81 -22.77 11.38
N MET A 100 -11.92 -23.00 12.69
CA MET A 100 -11.33 -24.18 13.35
C MET A 100 -11.74 -25.52 12.74
N PRO A 101 -13.03 -25.76 12.36
CA PRO A 101 -13.40 -27.00 11.69
C PRO A 101 -12.63 -27.25 10.40
N GLN A 102 -12.47 -26.24 9.54
CA GLN A 102 -11.75 -26.34 8.26
C GLN A 102 -10.26 -26.60 8.47
N ILE A 103 -9.67 -25.95 9.48
CA ILE A 103 -8.27 -26.17 9.86
C ILE A 103 -8.05 -27.59 10.35
N ILE A 104 -8.90 -28.08 11.26
CA ILE A 104 -8.84 -29.45 11.80
C ILE A 104 -9.01 -30.47 10.67
N ASP A 105 -9.94 -30.24 9.75
CA ASP A 105 -10.19 -31.15 8.63
C ASP A 105 -9.00 -31.21 7.66
N MET A 106 -8.35 -30.07 7.35
CA MET A 106 -7.13 -30.07 6.54
C MET A 106 -5.98 -30.82 7.24
N ILE A 107 -5.80 -30.65 8.55
CA ILE A 107 -4.78 -31.39 9.32
C ILE A 107 -5.04 -32.88 9.27
N LYS A 108 -6.32 -33.32 9.39
CA LYS A 108 -6.68 -34.74 9.22
C LYS A 108 -6.28 -35.26 7.85
N GLN A 109 -6.61 -34.54 6.77
CA GLN A 109 -6.22 -34.92 5.41
C GLN A 109 -4.71 -35.11 5.29
N ILE A 110 -3.91 -34.16 5.83
CA ILE A 110 -2.44 -34.23 5.80
C ILE A 110 -1.93 -35.45 6.59
N LEU A 111 -2.54 -35.77 7.73
CA LEU A 111 -2.22 -36.95 8.53
C LEU A 111 -2.57 -38.25 7.79
N ASP A 112 -3.77 -38.32 7.22
CA ASP A 112 -4.28 -39.49 6.48
C ASP A 112 -3.44 -39.77 5.23
N ASN A 113 -2.90 -38.74 4.61
CA ASN A 113 -1.96 -38.83 3.48
C ASN A 113 -0.49 -39.13 3.91
N GLY A 114 -0.25 -39.37 5.20
CA GLY A 114 1.07 -39.74 5.72
C GLY A 114 2.11 -38.64 5.74
N ARG A 115 1.70 -37.34 5.60
CA ARG A 115 2.60 -36.20 5.54
C ARG A 115 2.77 -35.49 6.90
N ALA A 116 2.15 -36.00 7.95
CA ALA A 116 2.24 -35.45 9.29
C ALA A 116 2.27 -36.59 10.34
N TYR A 117 2.66 -36.25 11.56
CA TYR A 117 2.71 -37.17 12.67
C TYR A 117 2.34 -36.50 13.99
N ARG A 118 1.95 -37.30 15.00
CA ARG A 118 1.53 -36.83 16.31
C ARG A 118 2.64 -37.03 17.35
N VAL A 119 2.76 -36.08 18.28
CA VAL A 119 3.64 -36.15 19.43
C VAL A 119 2.94 -35.49 20.63
N GLU A 120 2.51 -36.26 21.62
CA GLU A 120 1.97 -35.76 22.91
C GLU A 120 0.90 -34.65 22.77
N GLY A 121 -0.03 -34.83 21.83
CA GLY A 121 -1.10 -33.85 21.57
C GLY A 121 -0.73 -32.76 20.52
N ASP A 122 0.52 -32.62 20.18
CA ASP A 122 0.96 -31.81 19.05
C ASP A 122 0.86 -32.58 17.74
N VAL A 123 0.68 -31.87 16.61
CA VAL A 123 0.76 -32.45 15.28
C VAL A 123 1.79 -31.68 14.49
N TYR A 124 2.77 -32.37 13.91
CA TYR A 124 3.84 -31.81 13.11
C TYR A 124 3.74 -32.26 11.65
N PHE A 125 3.98 -31.34 10.73
CA PHE A 125 4.22 -31.65 9.32
C PHE A 125 5.61 -32.27 9.18
N SER A 126 5.72 -33.35 8.40
CA SER A 126 6.99 -34.01 8.10
C SER A 126 7.56 -33.47 6.81
N VAL A 127 8.60 -32.63 6.87
CA VAL A 127 9.19 -32.01 5.68
C VAL A 127 9.91 -33.05 4.80
N ASP A 128 10.44 -34.12 5.38
CA ASP A 128 11.09 -35.22 4.66
C ASP A 128 10.12 -35.99 3.75
N GLU A 129 8.83 -35.95 4.08
CA GLU A 129 7.79 -36.60 3.27
C GLU A 129 7.28 -35.69 2.12
N PHE A 130 7.83 -34.49 1.96
CA PHE A 130 7.50 -33.56 0.88
C PHE A 130 8.75 -33.17 0.09
N PRO A 131 9.16 -33.97 -0.92
CA PRO A 131 10.42 -33.78 -1.66
C PRO A 131 10.54 -32.41 -2.38
N GLU A 132 9.43 -31.74 -2.68
CA GLU A 132 9.39 -30.45 -3.34
C GLU A 132 9.52 -29.27 -2.35
N TYR A 133 9.80 -29.51 -1.07
CA TYR A 133 9.96 -28.45 -0.09
C TYR A 133 11.14 -27.54 -0.46
N GLY A 134 10.87 -26.24 -0.48
CA GLY A 134 11.83 -25.22 -0.92
C GLY A 134 11.61 -24.74 -2.36
N ARG A 135 10.59 -25.20 -3.07
CA ARG A 135 10.34 -24.86 -4.48
C ARG A 135 10.00 -23.38 -4.72
N LEU A 136 9.43 -22.69 -3.75
CA LEU A 136 9.13 -21.26 -3.82
C LEU A 136 10.36 -20.42 -3.46
N SER A 137 10.99 -20.77 -2.35
CA SER A 137 12.11 -20.00 -1.79
C SER A 137 13.46 -20.30 -2.41
N GLY A 138 13.59 -21.41 -3.13
CA GLY A 138 14.86 -21.93 -3.62
C GLY A 138 15.78 -22.47 -2.53
N ARG A 139 15.31 -22.56 -1.28
CA ARG A 139 16.09 -23.05 -0.13
C ARG A 139 16.12 -24.56 -0.10
N LYS A 140 17.27 -25.13 0.16
CA LYS A 140 17.43 -26.55 0.45
C LYS A 140 17.21 -26.80 1.93
N LEU A 141 16.66 -27.95 2.30
CA LEU A 141 16.44 -28.34 3.71
C LEU A 141 17.74 -28.30 4.53
N GLU A 142 18.87 -28.64 3.89
CA GLU A 142 20.21 -28.62 4.48
C GLU A 142 20.66 -27.20 4.88
N ASP A 143 20.19 -26.17 4.18
CA ASP A 143 20.51 -24.77 4.44
C ASP A 143 19.63 -24.15 5.54
N ASN A 144 18.60 -24.89 6.00
CA ASN A 144 17.69 -24.43 7.02
C ASN A 144 18.35 -24.46 8.40
N ARG A 145 18.76 -23.33 8.91
CA ARG A 145 19.20 -23.19 10.28
C ARG A 145 18.00 -23.32 11.21
N ALA A 146 17.73 -24.56 11.64
CA ALA A 146 16.75 -24.83 12.68
C ALA A 146 17.11 -24.03 13.94
N GLY A 147 16.16 -23.26 14.49
CA GLY A 147 16.38 -22.46 15.69
C GLY A 147 16.45 -20.94 15.50
N GLU A 148 16.49 -20.42 14.28
CA GLU A 148 16.55 -18.95 14.07
C GLU A 148 15.28 -18.19 14.53
N ARG A 149 14.11 -18.81 14.45
CA ARG A 149 12.83 -18.18 14.84
C ARG A 149 12.13 -18.83 16.05
N VAL A 150 12.29 -20.13 16.21
CA VAL A 150 11.68 -20.92 17.30
C VAL A 150 12.70 -21.92 17.80
N ALA A 151 12.79 -22.11 19.12
CA ALA A 151 13.65 -23.11 19.71
C ALA A 151 13.38 -24.50 19.11
N VAL A 152 14.45 -25.25 18.83
CA VAL A 152 14.31 -26.60 18.27
C VAL A 152 13.69 -27.52 19.34
N ASP A 153 12.54 -28.07 19.03
CA ASP A 153 11.87 -29.09 19.86
C ASP A 153 12.50 -30.45 19.56
N SER A 154 13.12 -31.06 20.57
CA SER A 154 13.79 -32.34 20.44
C SER A 154 12.84 -33.54 20.16
N ARG A 155 11.52 -33.34 20.26
CA ARG A 155 10.50 -34.34 19.94
C ARG A 155 10.23 -34.43 18.43
N LYS A 156 10.69 -33.48 17.63
CA LYS A 156 10.55 -33.48 16.17
C LYS A 156 11.44 -34.55 15.53
N LYS A 157 10.93 -35.21 14.48
CA LYS A 157 11.70 -36.16 13.68
C LYS A 157 12.81 -35.45 12.89
N ASN A 158 12.46 -34.33 12.27
CA ASN A 158 13.39 -33.42 11.61
C ASN A 158 13.29 -32.01 12.26
N PRO A 159 14.40 -31.36 12.58
CA PRO A 159 14.38 -29.99 13.15
C PRO A 159 13.59 -28.97 12.30
N ALA A 160 13.49 -29.19 10.98
CA ALA A 160 12.74 -28.36 10.05
C ALA A 160 11.22 -28.61 10.07
N ASP A 161 10.75 -29.70 10.68
CA ASP A 161 9.31 -29.96 10.82
C ASP A 161 8.61 -28.81 11.53
N PHE A 162 7.38 -28.52 11.16
CA PHE A 162 6.65 -27.39 11.71
C PHE A 162 5.27 -27.80 12.22
N ALA A 163 4.79 -27.08 13.24
CA ALA A 163 3.55 -27.43 13.91
C ALA A 163 2.34 -27.13 13.01
N LEU A 164 1.45 -28.13 12.89
CA LEU A 164 0.09 -27.98 12.35
C LEU A 164 -0.92 -27.73 13.47
N TRP A 165 -0.74 -28.41 14.61
CA TRP A 165 -1.53 -28.24 15.82
C TRP A 165 -0.62 -28.22 17.04
N LYS A 166 -0.87 -27.31 17.95
CA LYS A 166 -0.15 -27.16 19.22
C LYS A 166 -1.11 -27.44 20.36
N SER A 167 -0.76 -28.38 21.22
CA SER A 167 -1.51 -28.67 22.45
C SER A 167 -1.57 -27.42 23.35
N ALA A 168 -2.73 -27.19 23.95
CA ALA A 168 -2.95 -26.05 24.84
C ALA A 168 -2.12 -26.19 26.13
N LYS A 169 -1.56 -25.04 26.56
CA LYS A 169 -1.04 -24.90 27.91
C LYS A 169 -2.13 -24.43 28.85
N GLU A 170 -1.93 -24.65 30.15
CA GLU A 170 -2.91 -24.27 31.16
C GLU A 170 -3.23 -22.76 31.07
N GLY A 171 -4.52 -22.42 30.97
CA GLY A 171 -4.99 -21.05 30.88
C GLY A 171 -4.89 -20.38 29.48
N GLU A 172 -4.42 -21.11 28.45
CA GLU A 172 -4.44 -20.60 27.07
C GLU A 172 -5.82 -20.77 26.40
N VAL A 173 -6.17 -19.85 25.50
CA VAL A 173 -7.30 -20.02 24.60
C VAL A 173 -7.07 -21.22 23.71
N SER A 174 -8.02 -22.14 23.66
CA SER A 174 -7.90 -23.41 22.94
C SER A 174 -9.22 -23.87 22.36
N TRP A 175 -9.15 -24.75 21.40
CA TRP A 175 -10.27 -25.42 20.75
C TRP A 175 -10.11 -26.93 20.86
N ASP A 176 -11.24 -27.62 20.91
CA ASP A 176 -11.26 -29.09 20.90
C ASP A 176 -10.84 -29.65 19.54
N SER A 177 -10.01 -30.68 19.56
CA SER A 177 -9.58 -31.39 18.36
C SER A 177 -9.48 -32.90 18.62
N PRO A 178 -9.36 -33.76 17.59
CA PRO A 178 -9.09 -35.17 17.75
C PRO A 178 -7.77 -35.52 18.46
N TRP A 179 -6.91 -34.53 18.62
CA TRP A 179 -5.57 -34.68 19.26
C TRP A 179 -5.53 -34.09 20.68
N GLY A 180 -6.64 -33.52 21.12
CA GLY A 180 -6.80 -32.81 22.38
C GLY A 180 -7.04 -31.32 22.21
N ALA A 181 -7.28 -30.64 23.33
CA ALA A 181 -7.43 -29.20 23.34
C ALA A 181 -6.14 -28.51 22.87
N GLY A 182 -6.26 -27.50 21.99
CA GLY A 182 -5.11 -26.85 21.42
C GLY A 182 -5.47 -25.72 20.47
N ARG A 183 -4.51 -25.32 19.66
CA ARG A 183 -4.65 -24.29 18.63
C ARG A 183 -3.80 -24.59 17.39
N PRO A 184 -4.17 -24.02 16.23
CA PRO A 184 -3.41 -24.26 15.00
C PRO A 184 -2.00 -23.69 15.06
N GLY A 185 -1.11 -24.25 14.25
CA GLY A 185 0.11 -23.58 13.83
C GLY A 185 -0.21 -22.45 12.84
N TRP A 186 0.58 -21.40 12.82
CA TRP A 186 0.31 -20.21 12.02
C TRP A 186 0.10 -20.47 10.52
N HIS A 187 0.83 -21.42 9.92
CA HIS A 187 0.80 -21.61 8.46
C HIS A 187 -0.48 -22.33 7.99
N ILE A 188 -0.96 -23.32 8.76
CA ILE A 188 -2.15 -24.09 8.39
C ILE A 188 -3.44 -23.27 8.41
N GLU A 189 -3.47 -22.17 9.16
CA GLU A 189 -4.58 -21.24 9.20
C GLU A 189 -4.87 -20.68 7.79
N CYS A 190 -3.83 -20.15 7.14
CA CYS A 190 -3.92 -19.58 5.80
C CYS A 190 -4.24 -20.63 4.75
N SER A 191 -3.60 -21.80 4.83
CA SER A 191 -3.86 -22.91 3.91
C SER A 191 -5.30 -23.38 3.97
N ALA A 192 -5.86 -23.53 5.17
CA ALA A 192 -7.24 -23.99 5.35
C ALA A 192 -8.26 -22.93 4.92
N MET A 193 -8.03 -21.66 5.27
CA MET A 193 -8.92 -20.56 4.88
C MET A 193 -8.89 -20.30 3.37
N SER A 194 -7.72 -20.35 2.72
CA SER A 194 -7.64 -20.24 1.26
C SER A 194 -8.39 -21.38 0.57
N ALA A 195 -8.18 -22.62 1.01
CA ALA A 195 -8.88 -23.76 0.47
C ALA A 195 -10.41 -23.69 0.65
N ALA A 196 -10.89 -23.15 1.77
CA ALA A 196 -12.32 -22.99 2.06
C ALA A 196 -13.03 -22.01 1.13
N TYR A 197 -12.35 -20.94 0.67
CA TYR A 197 -12.96 -19.87 -0.14
C TYR A 197 -12.56 -19.89 -1.60
N LEU A 198 -11.35 -20.36 -1.94
CA LEU A 198 -10.80 -20.37 -3.28
C LEU A 198 -10.54 -21.78 -3.81
N GLY A 199 -10.69 -22.79 -2.97
CA GLY A 199 -10.29 -24.15 -3.29
C GLY A 199 -8.77 -24.37 -3.19
N TYR A 200 -8.33 -25.56 -3.58
CA TYR A 200 -6.89 -25.90 -3.58
C TYR A 200 -6.13 -25.37 -4.79
N SER A 201 -6.83 -24.85 -5.77
CA SER A 201 -6.23 -24.26 -7.00
C SER A 201 -6.82 -22.90 -7.25
N PHE A 202 -5.99 -21.87 -7.26
CA PHE A 202 -6.38 -20.50 -7.52
C PHE A 202 -5.24 -19.68 -8.17
N ASP A 203 -5.54 -18.47 -8.60
CA ASP A 203 -4.65 -17.74 -9.50
C ASP A 203 -3.48 -17.08 -8.78
N ILE A 204 -3.75 -16.25 -7.75
CA ILE A 204 -2.74 -15.38 -7.16
C ILE A 204 -2.73 -15.49 -5.64
N HIS A 205 -1.55 -15.73 -5.05
CA HIS A 205 -1.31 -15.63 -3.62
C HIS A 205 -0.24 -14.56 -3.36
N GLY A 206 -0.49 -13.67 -2.43
CA GLY A 206 0.41 -12.55 -2.17
C GLY A 206 0.65 -12.25 -0.70
N GLY A 207 1.81 -11.62 -0.44
CA GLY A 207 2.18 -11.17 0.89
C GLY A 207 3.50 -10.40 0.90
N GLY A 208 4.09 -10.21 2.08
CA GLY A 208 5.42 -9.64 2.21
C GLY A 208 6.52 -10.60 1.81
N MET A 209 7.66 -10.11 1.34
CA MET A 209 8.77 -10.98 0.97
C MET A 209 9.38 -11.76 2.16
N ASP A 210 9.11 -11.35 3.41
CA ASP A 210 9.47 -12.11 4.60
C ASP A 210 8.55 -13.32 4.85
N LEU A 211 7.43 -13.41 4.14
CA LEU A 211 6.54 -14.56 4.17
C LEU A 211 6.93 -15.65 3.16
N ILE A 212 7.79 -15.36 2.18
CA ILE A 212 8.26 -16.36 1.21
C ILE A 212 8.70 -17.63 1.95
N PHE A 213 9.53 -17.44 2.97
CA PHE A 213 10.02 -18.52 3.80
C PHE A 213 10.03 -18.12 5.29
N PRO A 214 9.51 -18.97 6.18
CA PRO A 214 8.95 -20.31 5.89
C PRO A 214 7.44 -20.31 5.58
N HIS A 215 6.71 -19.18 5.69
CA HIS A 215 5.24 -19.16 5.77
C HIS A 215 4.59 -19.69 4.47
N HIS A 216 4.81 -19.05 3.34
CA HIS A 216 4.22 -19.44 2.05
C HIS A 216 4.79 -20.80 1.54
N GLU A 217 6.06 -21.08 1.83
CA GLU A 217 6.63 -22.40 1.54
C GLU A 217 5.87 -23.51 2.29
N ASN A 218 5.56 -23.27 3.57
CA ASN A 218 4.81 -24.19 4.39
C ASN A 218 3.35 -24.31 3.94
N GLU A 219 2.73 -23.22 3.47
CA GLU A 219 1.38 -23.28 2.90
C GLU A 219 1.34 -24.13 1.63
N ILE A 220 2.34 -24.02 0.76
CA ILE A 220 2.47 -24.89 -0.41
C ILE A 220 2.55 -26.36 0.02
N ALA A 221 3.44 -26.65 0.97
CA ALA A 221 3.61 -28.02 1.47
C ALA A 221 2.31 -28.58 2.07
N GLN A 222 1.61 -27.79 2.88
CA GLN A 222 0.34 -28.16 3.50
C GLN A 222 -0.76 -28.40 2.46
N SER A 223 -0.93 -27.47 1.53
CA SER A 223 -1.98 -27.57 0.52
C SER A 223 -1.76 -28.76 -0.43
N CYS A 224 -0.51 -28.98 -0.86
CA CYS A 224 -0.16 -30.16 -1.68
C CYS A 224 -0.24 -31.46 -0.90
N ALA A 225 0.08 -31.46 0.40
CA ALA A 225 -0.06 -32.65 1.25
C ALA A 225 -1.53 -32.99 1.53
N ALA A 226 -2.42 -32.00 1.59
CA ALA A 226 -3.86 -32.23 1.75
C ALA A 226 -4.52 -32.62 0.42
N CYS A 227 -4.08 -32.06 -0.71
CA CYS A 227 -4.67 -32.30 -2.02
C CYS A 227 -3.60 -32.29 -3.13
N ASP A 228 -3.41 -33.43 -3.80
CA ASP A 228 -2.43 -33.60 -4.90
C ASP A 228 -2.68 -32.67 -6.10
N LYS A 229 -3.87 -32.11 -6.22
CA LYS A 229 -4.24 -31.16 -7.28
C LYS A 229 -4.04 -29.69 -6.89
N SER A 230 -3.45 -29.44 -5.72
CA SER A 230 -3.21 -28.08 -5.26
C SER A 230 -2.24 -27.36 -6.20
N ASN A 231 -2.66 -26.19 -6.69
CA ASN A 231 -1.83 -25.32 -7.53
C ASN A 231 -2.17 -23.85 -7.34
N ILE A 232 -1.16 -23.05 -7.05
CA ILE A 232 -1.27 -21.60 -7.04
C ILE A 232 -0.42 -21.10 -8.20
N SER A 233 -1.07 -20.39 -9.17
CA SER A 233 -0.43 -20.04 -10.43
C SER A 233 0.65 -18.98 -10.26
N TYR A 234 0.40 -17.95 -9.41
CA TYR A 234 1.31 -16.82 -9.21
C TYR A 234 1.48 -16.49 -7.74
N TRP A 235 2.74 -16.33 -7.32
CA TRP A 235 3.12 -15.83 -6.00
C TRP A 235 3.66 -14.41 -6.12
N ILE A 236 3.03 -13.47 -5.42
CA ILE A 236 3.40 -12.06 -5.47
C ILE A 236 3.90 -11.61 -4.11
N HIS A 237 5.15 -11.10 -4.07
CA HIS A 237 5.75 -10.63 -2.83
C HIS A 237 6.21 -9.19 -2.95
N ASN A 238 5.81 -8.36 -2.01
CA ASN A 238 6.23 -6.96 -1.94
C ASN A 238 7.43 -6.76 -1.01
N GLY A 239 8.26 -5.77 -1.39
CA GLY A 239 9.44 -5.37 -0.62
C GLY A 239 9.10 -4.74 0.72
N PHE A 240 10.10 -4.63 1.59
CA PHE A 240 9.98 -4.04 2.91
C PHE A 240 9.84 -2.51 2.87
N VAL A 241 9.27 -1.95 3.94
CA VAL A 241 9.48 -0.55 4.27
C VAL A 241 10.69 -0.47 5.21
N THR A 242 11.65 0.39 4.85
CA THR A 242 12.86 0.66 5.63
C THR A 242 12.85 2.10 6.13
N ILE A 243 13.59 2.38 7.18
CA ILE A 243 13.95 3.73 7.64
C ILE A 243 15.46 3.74 7.75
N ASP A 244 16.11 4.73 7.13
CA ASP A 244 17.58 4.83 7.10
C ASP A 244 18.25 3.51 6.70
N SER A 245 17.69 2.88 5.66
CA SER A 245 18.12 1.57 5.13
C SER A 245 17.99 0.39 6.11
N GLN A 246 17.40 0.58 7.29
CA GLN A 246 17.10 -0.48 8.24
C GLN A 246 15.64 -0.90 8.13
N LYS A 247 15.36 -2.20 8.27
CA LYS A 247 13.98 -2.69 8.28
C LYS A 247 13.21 -2.03 9.42
N MET A 248 12.09 -1.37 9.08
CA MET A 248 11.18 -0.83 10.07
C MET A 248 10.59 -1.99 10.90
N SER A 249 10.72 -1.93 12.23
CA SER A 249 10.15 -2.93 13.12
C SER A 249 9.82 -2.38 14.50
N LYS A 250 8.83 -2.99 15.17
CA LYS A 250 8.45 -2.61 16.53
C LYS A 250 9.55 -2.89 17.54
N SER A 251 10.31 -3.96 17.34
CA SER A 251 11.42 -4.36 18.23
C SER A 251 12.56 -3.35 18.23
N LEU A 252 12.77 -2.62 17.13
CA LEU A 252 13.76 -1.56 17.00
C LEU A 252 13.24 -0.19 17.44
N GLY A 253 11.93 -0.05 17.69
CA GLY A 253 11.30 1.22 18.06
C GLY A 253 11.26 2.26 16.94
N ASN A 254 11.69 1.91 15.71
CA ASN A 254 11.75 2.76 14.54
C ASN A 254 10.50 2.58 13.65
N PHE A 255 9.30 2.80 14.18
CA PHE A 255 8.08 2.62 13.41
C PHE A 255 7.12 3.78 13.58
N PHE A 256 6.35 4.08 12.53
CA PHE A 256 5.25 5.04 12.55
C PHE A 256 3.94 4.34 12.21
N THR A 257 2.86 4.78 12.84
CA THR A 257 1.52 4.34 12.47
C THR A 257 1.03 5.12 11.25
N ILE A 258 0.11 4.52 10.50
CA ILE A 258 -0.56 5.22 9.40
C ILE A 258 -1.16 6.53 9.90
N ARG A 259 -1.84 6.50 11.05
CA ARG A 259 -2.50 7.68 11.64
C ARG A 259 -1.52 8.80 11.98
N GLN A 260 -0.35 8.48 12.53
CA GLN A 260 0.68 9.48 12.76
C GLN A 260 1.15 10.14 11.47
N VAL A 261 1.31 9.36 10.40
CA VAL A 261 1.71 9.91 9.11
C VAL A 261 0.59 10.74 8.47
N ILE A 262 -0.65 10.21 8.41
CA ILE A 262 -1.77 10.97 7.81
C ILE A 262 -2.21 12.17 8.66
N GLU A 263 -1.77 12.26 9.90
CA GLU A 263 -1.93 13.47 10.69
C GLU A 263 -1.16 14.65 10.10
N LEU A 264 0.03 14.41 9.55
CA LEU A 264 0.93 15.41 8.98
C LEU A 264 0.87 15.48 7.45
N TYR A 265 0.54 14.37 6.77
CA TYR A 265 0.48 14.26 5.31
C TYR A 265 -0.91 13.82 4.85
N HIS A 266 -1.29 14.22 3.65
CA HIS A 266 -2.55 13.77 3.08
C HIS A 266 -2.48 12.28 2.71
N PRO A 267 -3.55 11.46 2.94
CA PRO A 267 -3.53 10.04 2.60
C PRO A 267 -3.15 9.73 1.14
N LEU A 268 -3.59 10.56 0.19
CA LEU A 268 -3.21 10.39 -1.22
C LEU A 268 -1.74 10.70 -1.49
N ALA A 269 -1.10 11.58 -0.72
CA ALA A 269 0.35 11.78 -0.80
C ALA A 269 1.10 10.54 -0.28
N LEU A 270 0.65 9.96 0.84
CA LEU A 270 1.19 8.70 1.33
C LEU A 270 0.98 7.56 0.31
N ARG A 271 -0.21 7.49 -0.31
CA ARG A 271 -0.47 6.51 -1.37
C ARG A 271 0.45 6.71 -2.57
N LEU A 272 0.62 7.94 -3.03
CA LEU A 272 1.53 8.28 -4.13
C LEU A 272 2.97 7.87 -3.83
N PHE A 273 3.45 8.12 -2.60
CA PHE A 273 4.74 7.65 -2.12
C PHE A 273 4.87 6.13 -2.21
N LEU A 274 3.89 5.39 -1.70
CA LEU A 274 3.92 3.93 -1.65
C LEU A 274 3.97 3.27 -3.05
N ILE A 275 3.23 3.81 -4.02
CA ILE A 275 3.23 3.27 -5.40
C ILE A 275 4.29 3.92 -6.30
N GLY A 276 5.03 4.88 -5.78
CA GLY A 276 6.15 5.55 -6.46
C GLY A 276 7.40 4.69 -6.60
N THR A 277 7.45 3.54 -5.94
CA THR A 277 8.50 2.52 -6.06
C THR A 277 7.88 1.21 -6.50
N HIS A 278 8.57 0.42 -7.31
CA HIS A 278 8.06 -0.90 -7.74
C HIS A 278 7.77 -1.79 -6.52
N TYR A 279 6.65 -2.53 -6.55
CA TYR A 279 6.18 -3.26 -5.36
C TYR A 279 7.19 -4.28 -4.82
N ARG A 280 8.02 -4.90 -5.67
CA ARG A 280 9.07 -5.85 -5.25
C ARG A 280 10.24 -5.19 -4.53
N SER A 281 10.50 -3.91 -4.80
CA SER A 281 11.65 -3.20 -4.25
C SER A 281 11.37 -2.73 -2.81
N PRO A 282 12.37 -2.72 -1.93
CA PRO A 282 12.24 -2.02 -0.65
C PRO A 282 11.91 -0.55 -0.88
N ILE A 283 11.13 0.03 0.01
CA ILE A 283 10.85 1.47 0.02
C ILE A 283 11.43 2.09 1.28
N ASN A 284 12.31 3.07 1.10
CA ASN A 284 12.88 3.79 2.23
C ASN A 284 11.97 4.96 2.62
N TYR A 285 11.41 4.89 3.82
CA TYR A 285 10.62 5.97 4.38
C TYR A 285 11.54 7.09 4.85
N SER A 286 11.28 8.29 4.39
CA SER A 286 11.89 9.51 4.92
C SER A 286 10.91 10.67 4.77
N ASP A 287 11.06 11.69 5.62
CA ASP A 287 10.24 12.90 5.55
C ASP A 287 10.43 13.63 4.22
N VAL A 288 11.64 13.62 3.68
CA VAL A 288 11.97 14.20 2.36
C VAL A 288 11.16 13.57 1.24
N GLN A 289 11.05 12.24 1.23
CA GLN A 289 10.27 11.53 0.21
C GLN A 289 8.77 11.76 0.35
N LEU A 290 8.25 11.87 1.57
CA LEU A 290 6.85 12.23 1.79
C LEU A 290 6.54 13.67 1.42
N GLU A 291 7.43 14.62 1.71
CA GLU A 291 7.30 16.00 1.24
C GLU A 291 7.29 16.06 -0.28
N SER A 292 8.20 15.35 -0.95
CA SER A 292 8.24 15.26 -2.41
C SER A 292 6.95 14.66 -2.98
N ALA A 293 6.41 13.60 -2.37
CA ALA A 293 5.15 13.01 -2.78
C ALA A 293 3.96 13.95 -2.55
N SER A 294 3.99 14.75 -1.46
CA SER A 294 2.96 15.74 -1.15
C SER A 294 2.98 16.91 -2.14
N ASP A 295 4.17 17.45 -2.48
CA ASP A 295 4.33 18.51 -3.50
C ASP A 295 3.87 18.01 -4.88
N ARG A 296 4.25 16.77 -5.24
CA ARG A 296 3.81 16.15 -6.49
C ARG A 296 2.29 15.95 -6.55
N ALA A 297 1.67 15.51 -5.48
CA ALA A 297 0.21 15.37 -5.38
C ALA A 297 -0.46 16.73 -5.57
N TYR A 298 0.04 17.77 -4.89
CA TYR A 298 -0.46 19.13 -5.05
C TYR A 298 -0.35 19.61 -6.51
N TYR A 299 0.80 19.43 -7.15
CA TYR A 299 1.02 19.80 -8.55
C TYR A 299 0.04 19.11 -9.51
N ILE A 300 -0.16 17.78 -9.34
CA ILE A 300 -1.10 17.03 -10.16
C ILE A 300 -2.52 17.59 -10.01
N TYR A 301 -3.02 17.67 -8.77
CA TYR A 301 -4.41 18.07 -8.53
C TYR A 301 -4.67 19.54 -8.85
N GLN A 302 -3.68 20.44 -8.66
CA GLN A 302 -3.81 21.83 -9.07
C GLN A 302 -3.94 21.95 -10.59
N THR A 303 -3.08 21.27 -11.36
CA THR A 303 -3.17 21.28 -12.82
C THR A 303 -4.51 20.73 -13.31
N LEU A 304 -5.03 19.67 -12.69
CA LEU A 304 -6.34 19.10 -13.05
C LEU A 304 -7.50 20.03 -12.66
N GLN A 305 -7.43 20.69 -11.51
CA GLN A 305 -8.39 21.71 -11.10
C GLN A 305 -8.44 22.85 -12.10
N ASP A 306 -7.28 23.40 -12.49
CA ASP A 306 -7.17 24.48 -13.47
C ASP A 306 -7.73 24.05 -14.84
N CYS A 307 -7.53 22.80 -15.24
CA CYS A 307 -8.14 22.23 -16.44
C CYS A 307 -9.67 22.23 -16.36
N VAL A 308 -10.24 21.79 -15.23
CA VAL A 308 -11.70 21.75 -15.02
C VAL A 308 -12.29 23.16 -14.99
N GLU A 309 -11.65 24.11 -14.31
CA GLU A 309 -12.10 25.50 -14.25
C GLU A 309 -12.20 26.15 -15.65
N VAL A 310 -11.19 25.91 -16.48
CA VAL A 310 -11.17 26.43 -17.86
C VAL A 310 -12.15 25.67 -18.76
N SER A 311 -12.30 24.35 -18.60
CA SER A 311 -13.16 23.51 -19.46
C SER A 311 -14.62 23.50 -19.04
N GLY A 312 -14.94 23.82 -17.77
CA GLY A 312 -16.31 23.89 -17.26
C GLY A 312 -17.17 25.01 -17.89
N HIS A 313 -16.56 25.90 -18.64
CA HIS A 313 -17.21 26.94 -19.44
C HIS A 313 -17.60 26.48 -20.86
N LEU A 314 -17.59 25.16 -21.13
CA LEU A 314 -18.08 24.59 -22.39
C LEU A 314 -19.60 24.76 -22.46
N ASP A 315 -20.06 25.83 -23.11
CA ASP A 315 -21.42 25.89 -23.65
C ASP A 315 -21.60 24.76 -24.68
N ASN A 316 -22.70 24.02 -24.63
CA ASN A 316 -23.04 22.95 -25.58
C ASN A 316 -23.14 23.43 -27.03
N SER A 317 -22.96 24.70 -27.30
CA SER A 317 -22.98 25.35 -28.63
C SER A 317 -21.61 25.55 -29.27
N SER A 318 -20.49 25.22 -28.55
CA SER A 318 -19.14 25.38 -29.09
C SER A 318 -18.91 24.38 -30.23
N GLN A 319 -18.59 24.90 -31.43
CA GLN A 319 -18.20 24.10 -32.58
C GLN A 319 -17.20 23.01 -32.15
N LYS A 320 -17.41 21.78 -32.63
CA LYS A 320 -16.46 20.66 -32.41
C LYS A 320 -15.15 20.97 -33.16
N GLU A 321 -14.30 21.76 -32.53
CA GLU A 321 -12.92 21.89 -33.00
C GLU A 321 -12.19 20.57 -32.76
N ASN A 322 -11.40 20.13 -33.72
CA ASN A 322 -10.62 18.92 -33.60
C ASN A 322 -9.39 19.19 -32.72
N ILE A 323 -9.19 18.34 -31.73
CA ILE A 323 -7.99 18.36 -30.89
C ILE A 323 -6.75 18.19 -31.78
N PRO A 324 -5.69 19.00 -31.61
CA PRO A 324 -4.46 18.90 -32.39
C PRO A 324 -3.82 17.49 -32.28
N ALA A 325 -3.26 17.02 -33.41
CA ALA A 325 -2.67 15.68 -33.47
C ALA A 325 -1.57 15.45 -32.41
N GLU A 326 -0.75 16.48 -32.15
CA GLU A 326 0.32 16.42 -31.12
C GLU A 326 -0.23 16.09 -29.73
N ILE A 327 -1.40 16.60 -29.37
CA ILE A 327 -2.05 16.33 -28.10
C ILE A 327 -2.64 14.93 -28.09
N ILE A 328 -3.27 14.51 -29.18
CA ILE A 328 -3.78 13.15 -29.33
C ILE A 328 -2.65 12.13 -29.20
N ASP A 329 -1.52 12.37 -29.85
CA ASP A 329 -0.34 11.51 -29.81
C ASP A 329 0.27 11.46 -28.38
N CYS A 330 0.33 12.60 -27.67
CA CYS A 330 0.75 12.66 -26.28
C CYS A 330 -0.15 11.78 -25.38
N LEU A 331 -1.47 11.93 -25.50
CA LEU A 331 -2.42 11.15 -24.69
C LEU A 331 -2.40 9.66 -25.05
N LYS A 332 -2.24 9.33 -26.34
CA LYS A 332 -2.09 7.93 -26.78
C LYS A 332 -0.81 7.33 -26.23
N SER A 333 0.32 8.01 -26.35
CA SER A 333 1.61 7.56 -25.79
C SER A 333 1.50 7.32 -24.28
N PHE A 334 0.88 8.22 -23.54
CA PHE A 334 0.66 8.06 -22.10
C PHE A 334 -0.19 6.82 -21.78
N ASN A 335 -1.30 6.60 -22.50
CA ASN A 335 -2.13 5.40 -22.32
C ASN A 335 -1.38 4.12 -22.68
N ASP A 336 -0.59 4.12 -23.75
CA ASP A 336 0.20 2.97 -24.17
C ASP A 336 1.26 2.61 -23.09
N VAL A 337 1.95 3.63 -22.51
CA VAL A 337 2.88 3.45 -21.39
C VAL A 337 2.14 2.90 -20.18
N PHE A 338 0.96 3.42 -19.84
CA PHE A 338 0.16 2.93 -18.72
C PHE A 338 -0.18 1.45 -18.90
N LEU A 339 -0.76 1.07 -20.04
CA LEU A 339 -1.17 -0.31 -20.30
C LEU A 339 0.02 -1.26 -20.30
N THR A 340 1.11 -0.91 -20.99
CA THR A 340 2.31 -1.73 -21.07
C THR A 340 2.94 -1.92 -19.69
N SER A 341 3.17 -0.83 -18.95
CA SER A 341 3.84 -0.88 -17.65
C SER A 341 3.02 -1.62 -16.59
N MET A 342 1.70 -1.45 -16.59
CA MET A 342 0.84 -2.17 -15.66
C MET A 342 0.69 -3.65 -16.03
N SER A 343 0.74 -4.01 -17.31
CA SER A 343 0.75 -5.40 -17.76
C SER A 343 2.08 -6.09 -17.52
N GLU A 344 3.17 -5.33 -17.47
CA GLU A 344 4.52 -5.83 -17.20
C GLU A 344 4.85 -5.67 -15.70
N ASP A 345 4.32 -6.60 -14.91
CA ASP A 345 4.57 -6.70 -13.46
C ASP A 345 4.14 -5.47 -12.64
N LEU A 346 3.02 -4.81 -13.01
CA LEU A 346 2.40 -3.72 -12.23
C LEU A 346 3.35 -2.54 -11.98
N HIS A 347 4.10 -2.12 -13.00
CA HIS A 347 5.18 -1.14 -12.89
C HIS A 347 4.67 0.30 -12.72
N SER A 348 3.95 0.56 -11.62
CA SER A 348 3.34 1.86 -11.30
C SER A 348 4.32 3.06 -11.31
N PRO A 349 5.61 2.95 -10.91
CA PRO A 349 6.55 4.08 -10.99
C PRO A 349 6.70 4.67 -12.39
N VAL A 350 6.74 3.81 -13.43
CA VAL A 350 6.84 4.25 -14.84
C VAL A 350 5.58 5.02 -15.24
N VAL A 351 4.40 4.53 -14.84
CA VAL A 351 3.12 5.24 -15.07
C VAL A 351 3.13 6.62 -14.42
N LEU A 352 3.55 6.68 -13.15
CA LEU A 352 3.65 7.96 -12.44
C LEU A 352 4.66 8.92 -13.08
N SER A 353 5.75 8.42 -13.63
CA SER A 353 6.71 9.25 -14.38
C SER A 353 6.09 9.79 -15.67
N ALA A 354 5.43 8.93 -16.43
CA ALA A 354 4.81 9.27 -17.72
C ALA A 354 3.68 10.32 -17.63
N ILE A 355 3.03 10.46 -16.46
CA ILE A 355 2.00 11.48 -16.24
C ILE A 355 2.54 12.91 -16.39
N SER A 356 3.86 13.09 -16.32
CA SER A 356 4.50 14.41 -16.42
C SER A 356 4.33 15.07 -17.78
N ASP A 357 4.30 14.31 -18.87
CA ASP A 357 4.16 14.84 -20.22
C ASP A 357 2.77 15.45 -20.48
N PRO A 358 1.64 14.75 -20.22
CA PRO A 358 0.32 15.34 -20.35
C PRO A 358 0.09 16.49 -19.35
N LEU A 359 0.65 16.46 -18.12
CA LEU A 359 0.58 17.58 -17.19
C LEU A 359 1.34 18.83 -17.71
N LYS A 360 2.53 18.62 -18.30
CA LYS A 360 3.28 19.71 -18.93
C LYS A 360 2.49 20.31 -20.09
N THR A 361 1.91 19.49 -20.95
CA THR A 361 1.06 19.93 -22.06
C THR A 361 -0.14 20.73 -21.56
N ALA A 362 -0.79 20.29 -20.48
CA ALA A 362 -1.88 21.04 -19.85
C ALA A 362 -1.41 22.39 -19.34
N ASN A 363 -0.29 22.46 -18.60
CA ASN A 363 0.27 23.70 -18.09
C ASN A 363 0.69 24.68 -19.22
N ASP A 364 1.23 24.17 -20.33
CA ASP A 364 1.52 24.99 -21.50
C ASP A 364 0.25 25.62 -22.09
N LEU A 365 -0.85 24.84 -22.18
CA LEU A 365 -2.16 25.35 -22.63
C LEU A 365 -2.79 26.33 -21.64
N LEU A 366 -2.60 26.14 -20.34
CA LEU A 366 -3.17 26.96 -19.28
C LEU A 366 -2.46 28.32 -19.16
N HIS A 367 -1.12 28.31 -19.17
CA HIS A 367 -0.35 29.45 -18.68
C HIS A 367 0.45 30.17 -19.77
N THR A 368 0.88 29.50 -20.85
CA THR A 368 1.69 30.18 -21.88
C THR A 368 0.82 31.02 -22.82
N HIS A 369 1.39 32.11 -23.32
CA HIS A 369 0.72 32.97 -24.30
C HIS A 369 0.36 32.23 -25.61
N LYS A 370 1.23 31.30 -26.06
CA LYS A 370 0.99 30.44 -27.23
C LYS A 370 -0.14 29.43 -26.93
N GLY A 371 -0.11 28.79 -25.79
CA GLY A 371 -1.12 27.79 -25.38
C GLY A 371 -2.52 28.42 -25.24
N LYS A 372 -2.60 29.61 -24.63
CA LYS A 372 -3.89 30.33 -24.47
C LYS A 372 -4.56 30.74 -25.82
N LYS A 373 -3.78 30.83 -26.89
CA LYS A 373 -4.27 31.13 -28.24
C LYS A 373 -4.44 29.91 -29.14
N GLN A 374 -4.15 28.71 -28.62
CA GLN A 374 -4.26 27.47 -29.42
C GLN A 374 -5.71 27.14 -29.70
N GLY A 375 -6.01 26.77 -30.96
CA GLY A 375 -7.32 26.25 -31.35
C GLY A 375 -7.64 24.96 -30.57
N ALA A 376 -8.92 24.69 -30.30
CA ALA A 376 -9.41 23.57 -29.50
C ALA A 376 -8.75 23.44 -28.09
N ARG A 377 -8.29 24.57 -27.52
CA ARG A 377 -7.65 24.59 -26.19
C ARG A 377 -8.52 23.94 -25.11
N ILE A 378 -9.80 24.31 -25.08
CA ILE A 378 -10.75 23.85 -24.06
C ILE A 378 -10.98 22.35 -24.21
N GLN A 379 -11.20 21.84 -25.41
CA GLN A 379 -11.39 20.43 -25.73
C GLN A 379 -10.12 19.63 -25.38
N SER A 380 -8.96 20.20 -25.66
CA SER A 380 -7.66 19.61 -25.34
C SER A 380 -7.46 19.48 -23.84
N LEU A 381 -7.74 20.52 -23.05
CA LEU A 381 -7.66 20.47 -21.58
C LEU A 381 -8.62 19.46 -20.99
N ALA A 382 -9.86 19.41 -21.48
CA ALA A 382 -10.83 18.41 -21.04
C ALA A 382 -10.39 16.97 -21.36
N ALA A 383 -9.78 16.73 -22.52
CA ALA A 383 -9.27 15.43 -22.91
C ALA A 383 -8.06 15.01 -22.06
N ILE A 384 -7.14 15.94 -21.78
CA ILE A 384 -5.98 15.69 -20.91
C ILE A 384 -6.45 15.34 -19.50
N GLU A 385 -7.32 16.17 -18.91
CA GLU A 385 -7.87 15.92 -17.56
C GLU A 385 -8.53 14.56 -17.48
N LYS A 386 -9.43 14.25 -18.42
CA LYS A 386 -10.14 12.96 -18.45
C LYS A 386 -9.18 11.78 -18.54
N THR A 387 -8.15 11.87 -19.35
CA THR A 387 -7.18 10.77 -19.53
C THR A 387 -6.36 10.56 -18.25
N ILE A 388 -5.84 11.62 -17.65
CA ILE A 388 -5.09 11.54 -16.39
C ILE A 388 -6.00 11.04 -15.27
N ARG A 389 -7.20 11.58 -15.13
CA ARG A 389 -8.20 11.17 -14.14
C ARG A 389 -8.48 9.68 -14.18
N ASN A 390 -8.71 9.12 -15.37
CA ASN A 390 -8.97 7.70 -15.53
C ASN A 390 -7.81 6.83 -15.01
N VAL A 391 -6.57 7.20 -15.30
CA VAL A 391 -5.39 6.48 -14.78
C VAL A 391 -5.25 6.65 -13.27
N LEU A 392 -5.46 7.86 -12.74
CA LEU A 392 -5.43 8.11 -11.29
C LEU A 392 -6.52 7.32 -10.55
N ASP A 393 -7.70 7.16 -11.14
CA ASP A 393 -8.79 6.36 -10.55
C ASP A 393 -8.40 4.89 -10.44
N ILE A 394 -7.82 4.31 -11.50
CA ILE A 394 -7.31 2.93 -11.49
C ILE A 394 -6.20 2.77 -10.45
N LEU A 395 -5.33 3.76 -10.28
CA LEU A 395 -4.30 3.75 -9.25
C LEU A 395 -4.84 4.06 -7.84
N GLY A 396 -6.14 4.40 -7.71
CA GLY A 396 -6.77 4.79 -6.44
C GLY A 396 -6.27 6.13 -5.91
N LEU A 397 -5.83 7.01 -6.79
CA LEU A 397 -5.34 8.36 -6.48
C LEU A 397 -6.39 9.44 -6.75
N MET A 398 -7.62 9.10 -7.14
CA MET A 398 -8.67 10.08 -7.35
C MET A 398 -9.27 10.57 -6.04
N PRO A 399 -9.23 11.90 -5.76
CA PRO A 399 -9.99 12.49 -4.67
C PRO A 399 -11.47 12.65 -5.06
N PRO A 400 -12.38 12.78 -4.08
CA PRO A 400 -13.77 13.14 -4.35
C PRO A 400 -13.91 14.51 -5.03
N SER A 401 -13.00 15.45 -4.70
CA SER A 401 -12.95 16.81 -5.23
C SER A 401 -11.50 17.31 -5.28
N TYR A 402 -11.11 17.89 -6.40
CA TYR A 402 -9.79 18.53 -6.52
C TYR A 402 -9.66 19.73 -5.57
N HIS A 403 -10.70 20.53 -5.42
CA HIS A 403 -10.71 21.66 -4.50
C HIS A 403 -10.47 21.22 -3.04
N GLU A 404 -11.18 20.21 -2.58
CA GLU A 404 -11.05 19.71 -1.20
C GLU A 404 -9.66 19.14 -0.94
N VAL A 405 -9.11 18.34 -1.85
CA VAL A 405 -7.78 17.74 -1.64
C VAL A 405 -6.69 18.81 -1.63
N LEU A 406 -6.80 19.84 -2.47
CA LEU A 406 -5.87 20.98 -2.48
C LEU A 406 -5.91 21.74 -1.17
N GLN A 407 -7.12 22.01 -0.64
CA GLN A 407 -7.29 22.63 0.66
C GLN A 407 -6.65 21.77 1.77
N GLN A 408 -6.96 20.47 1.80
CA GLN A 408 -6.39 19.54 2.79
C GLN A 408 -4.86 19.44 2.71
N LEU A 409 -4.28 19.44 1.50
CA LEU A 409 -2.82 19.46 1.31
C LEU A 409 -2.20 20.74 1.87
N ARG A 410 -2.87 21.89 1.69
CA ARG A 410 -2.45 23.18 2.29
C ARG A 410 -2.51 23.12 3.82
N GLU A 411 -3.62 22.65 4.38
CA GLU A 411 -3.78 22.50 5.83
C GLU A 411 -2.69 21.60 6.45
N LYS A 412 -2.34 20.49 5.76
CA LYS A 412 -1.23 19.61 6.20
C LYS A 412 0.12 20.32 6.14
N ALA A 413 0.38 21.12 5.11
CA ALA A 413 1.60 21.91 5.00
C ALA A 413 1.71 22.96 6.12
N LEU A 414 0.63 23.68 6.40
CA LEU A 414 0.57 24.61 7.54
C LEU A 414 0.84 23.93 8.88
N LYS A 415 0.26 22.75 9.09
CA LYS A 415 0.48 21.95 10.30
C LYS A 415 1.96 21.57 10.46
N ARG A 416 2.64 21.14 9.39
CA ARG A 416 4.08 20.82 9.42
C ARG A 416 4.93 22.06 9.64
N ALA A 417 4.57 23.17 8.98
CA ALA A 417 5.23 24.47 9.17
C ALA A 417 4.96 25.11 10.56
N LYS A 418 4.00 24.57 11.32
CA LYS A 418 3.50 25.15 12.59
C LYS A 418 3.01 26.60 12.42
N LEU A 419 2.39 26.88 11.29
CA LEU A 419 1.80 28.18 10.95
C LEU A 419 0.28 28.06 10.79
N THR A 420 -0.40 29.19 10.97
CA THR A 420 -1.81 29.37 10.56
C THR A 420 -1.87 30.04 9.19
N GLU A 421 -3.02 29.93 8.50
CA GLU A 421 -3.27 30.63 7.24
C GLU A 421 -3.10 32.16 7.41
N ASP A 422 -3.65 32.72 8.52
CA ASP A 422 -3.55 34.16 8.82
C ASP A 422 -2.09 34.62 8.96
N GLN A 423 -1.24 33.82 9.60
CA GLN A 423 0.20 34.13 9.72
C GLN A 423 0.91 34.14 8.36
N VAL A 424 0.55 33.22 7.46
CA VAL A 424 1.12 33.22 6.11
C VAL A 424 0.63 34.44 5.32
N VAL A 425 -0.67 34.77 5.43
CA VAL A 425 -1.24 35.99 4.78
C VAL A 425 -0.57 37.26 5.30
N GLU A 426 -0.35 37.37 6.62
CA GLU A 426 0.36 38.49 7.24
C GLU A 426 1.78 38.62 6.68
N LYS A 427 2.53 37.53 6.56
CA LYS A 427 3.87 37.49 5.97
C LYS A 427 3.87 37.92 4.49
N ILE A 428 2.85 37.51 3.72
CA ILE A 428 2.67 37.94 2.34
C ILE A 428 2.44 39.44 2.28
N GLN A 429 1.62 40.03 3.16
CA GLN A 429 1.37 41.44 3.24
C GLN A 429 2.63 42.22 3.65
N GLU A 430 3.38 41.74 4.62
CA GLU A 430 4.66 42.28 5.05
C GLU A 430 5.66 42.33 3.85
N ARG A 431 5.79 41.20 3.15
CA ARG A 431 6.62 41.12 1.94
C ARG A 431 6.19 42.09 0.86
N ASN A 432 4.90 42.20 0.60
CA ASN A 432 4.38 43.11 -0.44
C ASN A 432 4.61 44.59 -0.08
N THR A 433 4.56 44.92 1.22
CA THR A 433 4.90 46.25 1.72
C THR A 433 6.38 46.52 1.56
N ALA A 434 7.26 45.61 1.90
CA ALA A 434 8.71 45.72 1.69
C ALA A 434 9.06 45.94 0.21
N ARG A 435 8.41 45.24 -0.72
CA ARG A 435 8.57 45.43 -2.18
C ARG A 435 8.15 46.82 -2.63
N LYS A 436 7.02 47.34 -2.13
CA LYS A 436 6.54 48.68 -2.44
C LYS A 436 7.54 49.74 -1.95
N ASN A 437 8.15 49.52 -0.80
CA ASN A 437 9.17 50.40 -0.21
C ASN A 437 10.56 50.21 -0.82
N ARG A 438 10.75 49.27 -1.77
CA ARG A 438 12.03 48.87 -2.38
C ARG A 438 13.02 48.24 -1.40
N GLU A 439 12.52 47.63 -0.30
CA GLU A 439 13.28 46.89 0.69
C GLU A 439 13.43 45.43 0.18
N TYR A 440 14.17 45.22 -0.90
CA TYR A 440 14.23 43.94 -1.61
C TYR A 440 14.85 42.83 -0.74
N GLU A 441 15.93 43.15 -0.01
CA GLU A 441 16.57 42.17 0.91
C GLU A 441 15.57 41.60 1.95
N ARG A 442 14.74 42.50 2.54
CA ARG A 442 13.69 42.09 3.47
C ARG A 442 12.61 41.25 2.79
N SER A 443 12.18 41.62 1.60
CA SER A 443 11.22 40.87 0.80
C SER A 443 11.72 39.45 0.47
N ASP A 444 13.01 39.33 0.11
CA ASP A 444 13.61 38.06 -0.24
C ASP A 444 13.85 37.21 1.01
N ALA A 445 14.24 37.79 2.14
CA ALA A 445 14.33 37.09 3.43
C ALA A 445 12.99 36.46 3.83
N ILE A 446 11.88 37.23 3.77
CA ILE A 446 10.53 36.68 4.09
C ILE A 446 10.18 35.51 3.16
N ARG A 447 10.50 35.60 1.87
CA ARG A 447 10.28 34.53 0.91
C ARG A 447 11.10 33.27 1.25
N GLN A 448 12.37 33.46 1.61
CA GLN A 448 13.26 32.36 2.01
C GLN A 448 12.81 31.71 3.32
N ASP A 449 12.41 32.50 4.32
CA ASP A 449 11.89 31.99 5.59
C ASP A 449 10.67 31.10 5.40
N LEU A 450 9.72 31.53 4.57
CA LEU A 450 8.54 30.73 4.24
C LEU A 450 8.91 29.47 3.43
N ALA A 451 9.82 29.59 2.46
CA ALA A 451 10.29 28.46 1.67
C ALA A 451 11.05 27.43 2.53
N ALA A 452 11.80 27.87 3.55
CA ALA A 452 12.45 27.00 4.51
C ALA A 452 11.43 26.16 5.30
N LEU A 453 10.20 26.67 5.48
CA LEU A 453 9.09 25.99 6.16
C LEU A 453 8.19 25.19 5.20
N GLY A 454 8.53 25.12 3.91
CA GLY A 454 7.73 24.40 2.92
C GLY A 454 6.53 25.21 2.36
N ILE A 455 6.60 26.53 2.42
CA ILE A 455 5.59 27.45 1.89
C ILE A 455 6.19 28.26 0.72
N ALA A 456 5.81 27.95 -0.50
CA ALA A 456 6.27 28.67 -1.69
C ALA A 456 5.32 29.80 -2.07
N LEU A 457 5.88 31.01 -2.32
CA LEU A 457 5.12 32.18 -2.77
C LEU A 457 5.13 32.28 -4.30
N MET A 458 3.95 32.48 -4.88
CA MET A 458 3.73 32.66 -6.32
C MET A 458 3.15 34.04 -6.57
N ASP A 459 3.89 34.89 -7.31
CA ASP A 459 3.45 36.22 -7.71
C ASP A 459 2.65 36.13 -9.01
N SER A 460 1.46 36.69 -9.05
CA SER A 460 0.62 36.86 -10.24
C SER A 460 0.17 38.31 -10.39
N PRO A 461 -0.39 38.72 -11.55
CA PRO A 461 -0.98 40.02 -11.71
C PRO A 461 -2.10 40.34 -10.72
N GLU A 462 -2.82 39.33 -10.25
CA GLU A 462 -3.92 39.44 -9.28
C GLU A 462 -3.41 39.54 -7.83
N GLY A 463 -2.14 39.19 -7.57
CA GLY A 463 -1.53 39.25 -6.24
C GLY A 463 -0.57 38.10 -5.97
N THR A 464 -0.10 38.01 -4.73
CA THR A 464 0.75 36.91 -4.28
C THR A 464 -0.11 35.87 -3.61
N VAL A 465 -0.02 34.62 -4.10
CA VAL A 465 -0.63 33.43 -3.49
C VAL A 465 0.47 32.50 -3.00
N TRP A 466 0.11 31.51 -2.18
CA TRP A 466 1.06 30.53 -1.72
C TRP A 466 0.60 29.08 -2.02
N ARG A 467 1.55 28.17 -2.11
CA ARG A 467 1.34 26.76 -2.23
C ARG A 467 2.29 25.95 -1.32
N PRO A 468 1.93 24.72 -0.96
CA PRO A 468 2.87 23.78 -0.38
C PRO A 468 4.07 23.55 -1.30
N ALA A 469 5.24 23.33 -0.72
CA ALA A 469 6.46 22.94 -1.43
C ALA A 469 7.36 22.10 -0.50
N VAL A 470 8.36 21.46 -1.07
CA VAL A 470 9.39 20.80 -0.25
C VAL A 470 10.22 21.87 0.46
N PRO A 471 10.45 21.79 1.80
CA PRO A 471 11.31 22.71 2.53
C PRO A 471 12.72 22.80 1.93
N LEU A 472 13.33 23.99 1.91
CA LEU A 472 14.63 24.22 1.23
C LEU A 472 15.74 23.28 1.71
N ALA A 473 15.87 23.05 3.03
CA ALA A 473 16.88 22.15 3.57
C ALA A 473 16.71 20.69 3.08
N MET A 474 15.46 20.27 2.84
CA MET A 474 15.16 18.94 2.31
C MET A 474 15.38 18.83 0.80
N GLN A 475 15.30 19.94 0.06
CA GLN A 475 15.60 19.95 -1.38
C GLN A 475 17.07 19.64 -1.64
N GLU A 476 17.98 20.18 -0.82
CA GLU A 476 19.42 19.92 -0.91
C GLU A 476 19.76 18.46 -0.60
N GLN A 477 19.11 17.88 0.40
CA GLN A 477 19.26 16.46 0.73
C GLN A 477 18.76 15.55 -0.41
N TYR A 478 17.60 15.84 -0.98
CA TYR A 478 17.04 15.08 -2.11
C TYR A 478 17.96 15.12 -3.33
N ALA A 479 18.56 16.27 -3.64
CA ALA A 479 19.50 16.42 -4.76
C ALA A 479 20.82 15.66 -4.53
N SER A 480 21.17 15.36 -3.29
CA SER A 480 22.38 14.56 -2.96
C SER A 480 22.14 13.05 -2.95
N GLU A 481 20.88 12.62 -2.84
CA GLU A 481 20.45 11.19 -2.79
C GLU A 481 19.96 10.66 -4.15
N SER A 482 19.68 11.58 -5.12
CA SER A 482 19.20 11.26 -6.48
C SER A 482 20.35 11.15 -7.48
#